data_48357e22885cb0f6610a59c2f358d982
#
_entry.id   48357e22885cb0f6610a59c2f358d982
#
_cell.length_a   1.000
_cell.length_b   1.000
_cell.length_c   1.000
_cell.angle_alpha   90.00
_cell.angle_beta   90.00
_cell.angle_gamma   90.00
#
_symmetry.space_group_name_H-M   'P 1'
#
loop_
_entity.id
_entity.type
_entity.pdbx_description
1 polymer ?
#
loop_
_entity_poly.entity_id
_entity_poly.type
_entity_poly.pdbx_seq_one_letter_code
_entity_poly.pdbx_strand_id
1 'polypeptide(L)'
;VAVEMTALGNPKAKPIRKTANSKGVMVAKVAAGGYRLQLRHADYIPLEHEYSHGEWGDTLELAMMPRPEFRCFVRDAKSDSLLASAITFVNTADEKAVASANTNEQTGAAQLRLPLNTSLRIHIEAANHFALTAPLESIEGEYTYYLEPIVKKRVIILHILFFATNETTILPESMPAMQDLYDLMNENPEIRIRITGHTDNVGSDEANQKLSEGRANSVRDDLIRRGIAPERIEAEGK
;
A
#
# COMPACT_ATOMS: atom_id res chain seq x y z
N VAL A 1 22.99 7.70 18.61
CA VAL A 1 21.97 7.01 19.41
C VAL A 1 21.50 7.94 20.52
N ALA A 2 20.21 8.20 20.61
CA ALA A 2 19.59 8.88 21.73
C ALA A 2 19.34 7.88 22.87
N VAL A 3 19.73 8.25 24.09
CA VAL A 3 19.55 7.41 25.28
C VAL A 3 18.74 8.17 26.31
N GLU A 4 17.69 7.57 26.80
CA GLU A 4 16.88 8.07 27.91
C GLU A 4 16.93 7.07 29.06
N MET A 5 17.24 7.57 30.26
CA MET A 5 17.33 6.76 31.48
C MET A 5 16.30 7.29 32.49
N THR A 6 15.39 6.44 32.92
CA THR A 6 14.37 6.76 33.92
C THR A 6 14.59 5.95 35.17
N ALA A 7 14.67 6.60 36.34
CA ALA A 7 14.82 5.92 37.61
C ALA A 7 13.57 5.09 37.95
N LEU A 8 13.74 3.81 38.30
CA LEU A 8 12.69 2.96 38.81
C LEU A 8 12.42 3.29 40.29
N GLY A 9 11.15 3.29 40.68
CA GLY A 9 10.75 3.59 42.06
C GLY A 9 10.64 5.08 42.42
N ASN A 10 10.98 6.00 41.52
CA ASN A 10 10.75 7.42 41.70
C ASN A 10 10.07 8.07 40.48
N PRO A 11 8.72 8.06 40.39
CA PRO A 11 7.99 8.58 39.24
C PRO A 11 8.11 10.10 39.06
N LYS A 12 8.65 10.82 40.04
CA LYS A 12 8.89 12.28 39.96
C LYS A 12 10.33 12.60 39.51
N ALA A 13 11.21 11.61 39.40
CA ALA A 13 12.55 11.85 38.89
C ALA A 13 12.52 12.23 37.40
N LYS A 14 13.21 13.31 37.06
CA LYS A 14 13.36 13.70 35.64
C LYS A 14 14.25 12.68 34.93
N PRO A 15 13.87 12.22 33.74
CA PRO A 15 14.70 11.30 32.96
C PRO A 15 16.02 11.98 32.56
N ILE A 16 17.09 11.22 32.60
CA ILE A 16 18.39 11.64 32.10
C ILE A 16 18.43 11.35 30.61
N ARG A 17 18.58 12.39 29.79
CA ARG A 17 18.67 12.28 28.33
C ARG A 17 20.07 12.60 27.88
N LYS A 18 20.68 11.71 27.12
CA LYS A 18 22.03 11.81 26.56
C LYS A 18 22.05 11.33 25.12
N THR A 19 23.09 11.70 24.41
CA THR A 19 23.39 11.18 23.08
C THR A 19 24.73 10.50 23.11
N ALA A 20 24.83 9.30 22.55
CA ALA A 20 26.12 8.63 22.41
C ALA A 20 26.98 9.36 21.37
N ASN A 21 28.28 9.35 21.58
CA ASN A 21 29.27 9.92 20.65
C ASN A 21 29.38 9.09 19.35
N SER A 22 30.26 9.49 18.44
CA SER A 22 30.48 8.80 17.14
C SER A 22 30.95 7.34 17.28
N LYS A 23 31.47 6.95 18.43
CA LYS A 23 31.87 5.56 18.74
C LYS A 23 30.77 4.77 19.43
N GLY A 24 29.56 5.34 19.59
CA GLY A 24 28.45 4.70 20.28
C GLY A 24 28.54 4.76 21.80
N VAL A 25 29.50 5.50 22.40
CA VAL A 25 29.72 5.57 23.83
C VAL A 25 28.96 6.75 24.43
N MET A 26 28.26 6.50 25.54
CA MET A 26 27.62 7.51 26.37
C MET A 26 28.05 7.32 27.83
N VAL A 27 28.35 8.42 28.52
CA VAL A 27 28.65 8.39 29.95
C VAL A 27 27.60 9.18 30.71
N ALA A 28 26.99 8.57 31.70
CA ALA A 28 26.07 9.20 32.63
C ALA A 28 26.46 8.85 34.08
N LYS A 29 26.43 9.85 34.98
CA LYS A 29 26.50 9.61 36.42
C LYS A 29 25.06 9.42 36.93
N VAL A 30 24.81 8.32 37.56
CA VAL A 30 23.50 7.97 38.10
C VAL A 30 23.62 7.64 39.58
N ALA A 31 22.59 7.89 40.39
CA ALA A 31 22.50 7.47 41.75
C ALA A 31 22.33 5.95 41.85
N ALA A 32 22.63 5.38 43.02
CA ALA A 32 22.29 3.97 43.25
C ALA A 32 20.79 3.74 43.12
N GLY A 33 20.38 2.69 42.38
CA GLY A 33 19.00 2.36 42.16
C GLY A 33 18.76 1.61 40.85
N GLY A 34 17.53 1.25 40.57
CA GLY A 34 17.13 0.66 39.29
C GLY A 34 16.84 1.74 38.24
N TYR A 35 17.12 1.44 36.98
CA TYR A 35 16.87 2.34 35.86
C TYR A 35 16.28 1.56 34.69
N ARG A 36 15.33 2.20 34.00
CA ARG A 36 14.89 1.81 32.66
C ARG A 36 15.66 2.62 31.63
N LEU A 37 16.34 1.93 30.73
CA LEU A 37 17.06 2.53 29.61
C LEU A 37 16.27 2.35 28.33
N GLN A 38 16.11 3.44 27.58
CA GLN A 38 15.53 3.41 26.23
C GLN A 38 16.56 3.98 25.26
N LEU A 39 16.96 3.16 24.29
CA LEU A 39 17.89 3.55 23.23
C LEU A 39 17.10 3.67 21.92
N ARG A 40 17.27 4.79 21.23
CA ARG A 40 16.60 5.09 19.96
C ARG A 40 17.58 5.59 18.92
N HIS A 41 17.49 5.04 17.73
CA HIS A 41 18.21 5.46 16.55
C HIS A 41 17.37 5.18 15.30
N ALA A 42 17.48 6.02 14.25
CA ALA A 42 16.68 5.88 13.04
C ALA A 42 16.88 4.51 12.35
N ASP A 43 18.13 4.01 12.35
CA ASP A 43 18.54 2.79 11.62
C ASP A 43 18.50 1.51 12.46
N TYR A 44 18.12 1.59 13.73
CA TYR A 44 18.15 0.45 14.63
C TYR A 44 16.78 0.23 15.30
N ILE A 45 16.52 -1.00 15.68
CA ILE A 45 15.36 -1.36 16.48
C ILE A 45 15.53 -0.70 17.85
N PRO A 46 14.51 0.03 18.36
CA PRO A 46 14.60 0.60 19.70
C PRO A 46 14.83 -0.48 20.74
N LEU A 47 15.77 -0.25 21.64
CA LEU A 47 16.08 -1.14 22.75
C LEU A 47 15.57 -0.54 24.05
N GLU A 48 14.81 -1.33 24.82
CA GLU A 48 14.39 -0.99 26.18
C GLU A 48 14.83 -2.09 27.12
N HIS A 49 15.47 -1.71 28.20
CA HIS A 49 15.92 -2.65 29.20
C HIS A 49 15.89 -2.04 30.61
N GLU A 50 15.52 -2.83 31.61
CA GLU A 50 15.54 -2.43 33.02
C GLU A 50 16.72 -3.04 33.72
N TYR A 51 17.39 -2.23 34.51
CA TYR A 51 18.57 -2.61 35.29
C TYR A 51 18.37 -2.32 36.76
N SER A 52 18.83 -3.22 37.59
CA SER A 52 18.85 -3.09 39.04
C SER A 52 20.27 -2.78 39.55
N HIS A 53 20.34 -2.06 40.66
CA HIS A 53 21.65 -1.78 41.30
C HIS A 53 22.34 -3.12 41.71
N GLY A 54 23.58 -3.31 41.28
CA GLY A 54 24.34 -4.54 41.52
C GLY A 54 24.53 -5.43 40.27
N GLU A 55 23.74 -5.23 39.20
CA GLU A 55 23.95 -5.91 37.91
C GLU A 55 24.98 -5.21 37.02
N TRP A 56 25.41 -4.00 37.41
CA TRP A 56 26.33 -3.19 36.63
C TRP A 56 27.76 -3.33 37.22
N GLY A 57 28.66 -3.70 36.36
CA GLY A 57 30.06 -3.36 36.57
C GLY A 57 30.31 -1.86 36.31
N ASP A 58 31.55 -1.49 36.09
CA ASP A 58 31.94 -0.10 35.76
C ASP A 58 31.42 0.35 34.37
N THR A 59 30.99 -0.58 33.54
CA THR A 59 30.56 -0.32 32.15
C THR A 59 29.46 -1.28 31.74
N LEU A 60 28.41 -0.74 31.12
CA LEU A 60 27.32 -1.50 30.50
C LEU A 60 27.44 -1.42 28.97
N GLU A 61 27.56 -2.55 28.32
CA GLU A 61 27.54 -2.66 26.85
C GLU A 61 26.19 -3.11 26.35
N LEU A 62 25.61 -2.34 25.43
CA LEU A 62 24.33 -2.61 24.81
C LEU A 62 24.46 -2.63 23.30
N ALA A 63 24.01 -3.71 22.66
CA ALA A 63 23.95 -3.83 21.22
C ALA A 63 22.52 -3.59 20.72
N MET A 64 22.36 -2.65 19.79
CA MET A 64 21.11 -2.45 19.08
C MET A 64 21.14 -3.25 17.78
N MET A 65 20.04 -3.92 17.48
CA MET A 65 19.86 -4.61 16.19
C MET A 65 19.52 -3.59 15.10
N PRO A 66 20.16 -3.66 13.91
CA PRO A 66 19.76 -2.82 12.79
C PRO A 66 18.31 -3.09 12.41
N ARG A 67 17.62 -2.06 11.94
CA ARG A 67 16.27 -2.25 11.38
C ARG A 67 16.37 -3.09 10.12
N PRO A 68 15.43 -4.03 9.94
CA PRO A 68 15.36 -4.79 8.71
C PRO A 68 15.19 -3.86 7.50
N GLU A 69 15.74 -4.27 6.38
CA GLU A 69 15.68 -3.53 5.13
C GLU A 69 14.81 -4.29 4.14
N PHE A 70 13.84 -3.57 3.60
CA PHE A 70 12.98 -4.03 2.53
C PHE A 70 13.58 -3.63 1.18
N ARG A 71 13.68 -4.58 0.27
CA ARG A 71 14.13 -4.36 -1.09
C ARG A 71 13.15 -4.98 -2.07
N CYS A 72 12.79 -4.26 -3.12
CA CYS A 72 11.97 -4.84 -4.17
C CYS A 72 12.40 -4.41 -5.56
N PHE A 73 12.10 -5.27 -6.52
CA PHE A 73 12.21 -5.04 -7.95
C PHE A 73 10.81 -4.99 -8.54
N VAL A 74 10.62 -4.13 -9.54
CA VAL A 74 9.37 -4.07 -10.28
C VAL A 74 9.66 -4.42 -11.74
N ARG A 75 8.90 -5.37 -12.29
CA ARG A 75 9.11 -5.91 -13.63
C ARG A 75 7.82 -5.94 -14.44
N ASP A 76 7.95 -5.81 -15.74
CA ASP A 76 6.88 -6.08 -16.70
C ASP A 76 6.57 -7.57 -16.73
N ALA A 77 5.30 -7.94 -16.56
CA ALA A 77 4.87 -9.34 -16.47
C ALA A 77 5.05 -10.15 -17.76
N LYS A 78 5.22 -9.48 -18.90
CA LYS A 78 5.35 -10.13 -20.20
C LYS A 78 6.78 -10.17 -20.72
N SER A 79 7.52 -9.08 -20.56
CA SER A 79 8.89 -8.95 -21.08
C SER A 79 9.97 -9.21 -20.05
N ASP A 80 9.61 -9.32 -18.77
CA ASP A 80 10.51 -9.41 -17.61
C ASP A 80 11.48 -8.21 -17.47
N SER A 81 11.24 -7.14 -18.21
CA SER A 81 12.05 -5.93 -18.14
C SER A 81 11.83 -5.17 -16.84
N LEU A 82 12.86 -4.51 -16.33
CA LEU A 82 12.77 -3.65 -15.15
C LEU A 82 11.94 -2.41 -15.45
N LEU A 83 11.12 -2.00 -14.50
CA LEU A 83 10.23 -0.84 -14.62
C LEU A 83 10.65 0.30 -13.69
N ALA A 84 10.66 1.50 -14.24
CA ALA A 84 10.65 2.72 -13.44
C ALA A 84 9.27 2.86 -12.79
N SER A 85 9.21 2.78 -11.46
CA SER A 85 7.96 2.67 -10.72
C SER A 85 7.97 3.55 -9.47
N ALA A 86 6.81 4.09 -9.14
CA ALA A 86 6.55 4.71 -7.85
C ALA A 86 5.95 3.65 -6.90
N ILE A 87 6.45 3.63 -5.67
CA ILE A 87 6.04 2.66 -4.66
C ILE A 87 5.60 3.43 -3.42
N THR A 88 4.41 3.12 -2.91
CA THR A 88 3.85 3.72 -1.70
C THR A 88 3.46 2.61 -0.72
N PHE A 89 3.83 2.79 0.53
CA PHE A 89 3.44 1.91 1.62
C PHE A 89 2.38 2.60 2.47
N VAL A 90 1.26 1.95 2.64
CA VAL A 90 0.08 2.48 3.33
C VAL A 90 -0.18 1.65 4.59
N ASN A 91 -0.40 2.32 5.72
CA ASN A 91 -0.85 1.67 6.94
C ASN A 91 -2.33 1.27 6.77
N THR A 92 -2.63 -0.02 6.94
CA THR A 92 -3.99 -0.55 6.75
C THR A 92 -4.97 -0.15 7.83
N ALA A 93 -4.51 0.40 8.97
CA ALA A 93 -5.38 0.82 10.06
C ALA A 93 -5.98 2.22 9.87
N ASP A 94 -5.26 3.14 9.24
CA ASP A 94 -5.68 4.55 9.09
C ASP A 94 -5.57 5.06 7.65
N GLU A 95 -5.27 4.16 6.70
CA GLU A 95 -5.14 4.41 5.25
C GLU A 95 -4.15 5.54 4.90
N LYS A 96 -3.16 5.78 5.76
CA LYS A 96 -2.14 6.81 5.51
C LYS A 96 -0.87 6.24 4.93
N ALA A 97 -0.30 6.96 3.98
CA ALA A 97 1.03 6.66 3.48
C ALA A 97 2.06 6.86 4.59
N VAL A 98 2.89 5.84 4.83
CA VAL A 98 3.94 5.85 5.86
C VAL A 98 5.35 5.87 5.28
N ALA A 99 5.51 5.45 4.02
CA ALA A 99 6.75 5.50 3.29
C ALA A 99 6.48 5.50 1.78
N SER A 100 7.41 6.06 1.01
CA SER A 100 7.40 5.98 -0.45
C SER A 100 8.82 5.88 -0.99
N ALA A 101 8.98 5.25 -2.14
CA ALA A 101 10.24 5.14 -2.87
C ALA A 101 9.96 5.05 -4.37
N ASN A 102 10.97 5.38 -5.17
CA ASN A 102 10.97 5.08 -6.59
C ASN A 102 12.01 3.99 -6.87
N THR A 103 11.77 3.14 -7.86
CA THR A 103 12.80 2.22 -8.32
C THR A 103 13.95 2.99 -8.96
N ASN A 104 15.17 2.54 -8.70
CA ASN A 104 16.35 3.08 -9.36
C ASN A 104 16.33 2.66 -10.83
N GLU A 105 16.52 3.61 -11.75
CA GLU A 105 16.44 3.37 -13.21
C GLU A 105 17.49 2.37 -13.73
N GLN A 106 18.64 2.25 -13.06
CA GLN A 106 19.72 1.36 -13.48
C GLN A 106 19.56 -0.06 -12.94
N THR A 107 19.09 -0.19 -11.70
CA THR A 107 18.98 -1.48 -11.02
C THR A 107 17.55 -2.01 -10.96
N GLY A 108 16.55 -1.17 -11.25
CA GLY A 108 15.13 -1.50 -11.10
C GLY A 108 14.70 -1.77 -9.67
N ALA A 109 15.56 -1.46 -8.68
CA ALA A 109 15.32 -1.74 -7.28
C ALA A 109 14.87 -0.49 -6.52
N ALA A 110 13.96 -0.69 -5.58
CA ALA A 110 13.71 0.24 -4.49
C ALA A 110 14.16 -0.41 -3.18
N GLN A 111 14.75 0.39 -2.29
CA GLN A 111 15.31 -0.06 -1.03
C GLN A 111 14.99 0.95 0.07
N LEU A 112 14.40 0.48 1.16
CA LEU A 112 13.99 1.35 2.26
C LEU A 112 13.76 0.55 3.55
N ARG A 113 13.68 1.28 4.67
CA ARG A 113 13.34 0.72 5.99
C ARG A 113 11.92 1.10 6.35
N LEU A 114 11.09 0.11 6.57
CA LEU A 114 9.68 0.27 6.89
C LEU A 114 9.43 0.38 8.40
N PRO A 115 8.30 0.98 8.83
CA PRO A 115 7.92 1.00 10.24
C PRO A 115 7.74 -0.40 10.81
N LEU A 116 8.22 -0.60 12.05
CA LEU A 116 8.01 -1.84 12.79
C LEU A 116 6.57 -1.93 13.32
N ASN A 117 6.08 -3.15 13.51
CA ASN A 117 4.78 -3.44 14.15
C ASN A 117 3.59 -2.70 13.52
N THR A 118 3.62 -2.55 12.21
CA THR A 118 2.58 -1.88 11.43
C THR A 118 2.14 -2.80 10.31
N SER A 119 0.85 -3.05 10.19
CA SER A 119 0.30 -3.77 9.04
C SER A 119 0.30 -2.85 7.84
N LEU A 120 0.98 -3.24 6.78
CA LEU A 120 1.20 -2.42 5.61
C LEU A 120 0.60 -3.06 4.35
N ARG A 121 0.20 -2.20 3.44
CA ARG A 121 -0.13 -2.52 2.06
C ARG A 121 0.85 -1.79 1.15
N ILE A 122 1.37 -2.48 0.15
CA ILE A 122 2.19 -1.88 -0.90
C ILE A 122 1.30 -1.50 -2.07
N HIS A 123 1.52 -0.32 -2.61
CA HIS A 123 0.92 0.17 -3.85
C HIS A 123 2.03 0.55 -4.82
N ILE A 124 1.98 0.02 -6.04
CA ILE A 124 3.02 0.18 -7.06
C ILE A 124 2.39 0.69 -8.35
N GLU A 125 2.94 1.78 -8.86
CA GLU A 125 2.54 2.39 -10.14
C GLU A 125 3.71 2.46 -11.11
N ALA A 126 3.47 2.14 -12.38
CA ALA A 126 4.41 2.35 -13.46
C ALA A 126 3.68 2.80 -14.72
N ALA A 127 4.33 3.63 -15.54
CA ALA A 127 3.74 4.14 -16.78
C ALA A 127 3.32 3.00 -17.71
N ASN A 128 2.11 3.07 -18.26
CA ASN A 128 1.51 2.08 -19.17
C ASN A 128 1.33 0.67 -18.57
N HIS A 129 1.28 0.54 -17.24
CA HIS A 129 1.00 -0.71 -16.54
C HIS A 129 -0.17 -0.52 -15.59
N PHE A 130 -0.90 -1.61 -15.33
CA PHE A 130 -1.90 -1.62 -14.26
C PHE A 130 -1.20 -1.46 -12.92
N ALA A 131 -1.72 -0.59 -12.06
CA ALA A 131 -1.25 -0.47 -10.70
C ALA A 131 -1.46 -1.78 -9.92
N LEU A 132 -0.56 -2.07 -9.01
CA LEU A 132 -0.64 -3.23 -8.13
C LEU A 132 -0.82 -2.76 -6.69
N THR A 133 -1.84 -3.27 -6.03
CA THR A 133 -2.04 -3.10 -4.59
C THR A 133 -2.07 -4.47 -3.93
N ALA A 134 -1.23 -4.69 -2.94
CA ALA A 134 -1.13 -5.97 -2.23
C ALA A 134 -0.82 -5.79 -0.74
N PRO A 135 -1.28 -6.70 0.14
CA PRO A 135 -0.82 -6.73 1.51
C PRO A 135 0.69 -7.01 1.55
N LEU A 136 1.39 -6.38 2.49
CA LEU A 136 2.81 -6.64 2.71
C LEU A 136 2.98 -7.71 3.77
N GLU A 137 3.53 -8.87 3.39
CA GLU A 137 3.69 -10.01 4.29
C GLU A 137 4.87 -9.83 5.26
N SER A 138 5.92 -9.14 4.82
CA SER A 138 7.10 -8.86 5.64
C SER A 138 7.71 -7.51 5.30
N ILE A 139 8.31 -6.86 6.29
CA ILE A 139 9.03 -5.58 6.16
C ILE A 139 10.52 -5.77 5.89
N GLU A 140 10.96 -7.01 5.72
CA GLU A 140 12.36 -7.38 5.44
C GLU A 140 12.44 -8.36 4.28
N GLY A 141 13.61 -8.38 3.61
CA GLY A 141 13.88 -9.28 2.51
C GLY A 141 13.83 -8.62 1.14
N GLU A 142 13.91 -9.46 0.12
CA GLU A 142 13.92 -9.06 -1.28
C GLU A 142 12.73 -9.65 -2.01
N TYR A 143 11.99 -8.82 -2.74
CA TYR A 143 10.75 -9.17 -3.42
C TYR A 143 10.78 -8.73 -4.87
N THR A 144 10.09 -9.46 -5.74
CA THR A 144 9.86 -9.04 -7.12
C THR A 144 8.37 -8.95 -7.37
N TYR A 145 7.93 -7.79 -7.84
CA TYR A 145 6.56 -7.52 -8.23
C TYR A 145 6.47 -7.41 -9.74
N TYR A 146 5.44 -8.02 -10.31
CA TYR A 146 5.17 -8.02 -11.74
C TYR A 146 3.94 -7.18 -12.03
N LEU A 147 4.07 -6.19 -12.93
CA LEU A 147 2.96 -5.38 -13.37
C LEU A 147 2.53 -5.78 -14.78
N GLU A 148 1.23 -5.94 -14.97
CA GLU A 148 0.65 -6.22 -16.28
C GLU A 148 0.66 -4.96 -17.16
N PRO A 149 1.18 -5.01 -18.40
CA PRO A 149 1.12 -3.85 -19.28
C PRO A 149 -0.31 -3.56 -19.74
N ILE A 150 -0.64 -2.27 -19.83
CA ILE A 150 -1.91 -1.81 -20.42
C ILE A 150 -1.82 -1.97 -21.92
N VAL A 151 -2.46 -3.00 -22.44
CA VAL A 151 -2.55 -3.24 -23.90
C VAL A 151 -3.77 -2.50 -24.44
N LYS A 152 -3.56 -1.57 -25.35
CA LYS A 152 -4.66 -0.88 -26.04
C LYS A 152 -5.61 -1.90 -26.69
N LYS A 153 -6.92 -1.72 -26.49
CA LYS A 153 -8.00 -2.59 -27.00
C LYS A 153 -8.10 -3.97 -26.32
N ARG A 154 -7.72 -4.11 -25.05
CA ARG A 154 -8.07 -5.32 -24.29
C ARG A 154 -9.58 -5.34 -24.05
N VAL A 155 -10.23 -6.42 -24.45
CA VAL A 155 -11.63 -6.68 -24.10
C VAL A 155 -11.65 -7.41 -22.76
N ILE A 156 -12.25 -6.82 -21.75
CA ILE A 156 -12.55 -7.45 -20.47
C ILE A 156 -14.04 -7.79 -20.50
N ILE A 157 -14.37 -9.07 -20.45
CA ILE A 157 -15.76 -9.51 -20.42
C ILE A 157 -16.20 -9.58 -18.96
N LEU A 158 -17.07 -8.67 -18.57
CA LEU A 158 -17.68 -8.66 -17.24
C LEU A 158 -18.91 -9.58 -17.27
N HIS A 159 -18.73 -10.87 -17.02
CA HIS A 159 -19.81 -11.85 -17.00
C HIS A 159 -20.76 -11.75 -15.78
N ILE A 160 -20.52 -10.81 -14.88
CA ILE A 160 -21.09 -10.80 -13.53
C ILE A 160 -22.00 -9.58 -13.28
N LEU A 161 -22.39 -8.85 -14.34
CA LEU A 161 -23.36 -7.77 -14.18
C LEU A 161 -24.77 -8.28 -14.48
N PHE A 162 -25.57 -8.40 -13.43
CA PHE A 162 -26.96 -8.83 -13.50
C PHE A 162 -27.90 -7.62 -13.48
N PHE A 163 -28.95 -7.71 -14.28
CA PHE A 163 -30.02 -6.74 -14.34
C PHE A 163 -31.35 -7.48 -14.15
N ALA A 164 -32.36 -6.78 -13.64
CA ALA A 164 -33.72 -7.35 -13.61
C ALA A 164 -34.25 -7.54 -15.04
N THR A 165 -35.14 -8.50 -15.22
CA THR A 165 -35.72 -8.82 -16.54
C THR A 165 -36.38 -7.60 -17.16
N ASN A 166 -35.98 -7.25 -18.38
CA ASN A 166 -36.46 -6.07 -19.11
C ASN A 166 -36.17 -4.72 -18.41
N GLU A 167 -35.24 -4.69 -17.47
CA GLU A 167 -34.84 -3.48 -16.75
C GLU A 167 -33.37 -3.14 -16.97
N THR A 168 -33.03 -1.89 -16.64
CA THR A 168 -31.67 -1.35 -16.69
C THR A 168 -31.08 -1.18 -15.30
N THR A 169 -31.82 -1.55 -14.25
CA THR A 169 -31.37 -1.45 -12.85
C THR A 169 -30.33 -2.52 -12.55
N ILE A 170 -29.17 -2.10 -12.08
CA ILE A 170 -28.08 -3.00 -11.65
C ILE A 170 -28.52 -3.69 -10.35
N LEU A 171 -28.48 -5.01 -10.32
CA LEU A 171 -28.86 -5.79 -9.14
C LEU A 171 -27.76 -5.74 -8.05
N PRO A 172 -28.15 -5.90 -6.77
CA PRO A 172 -27.18 -5.89 -5.65
C PRO A 172 -26.06 -6.92 -5.78
N GLU A 173 -26.32 -8.06 -6.40
CA GLU A 173 -25.35 -9.13 -6.66
C GLU A 173 -24.22 -8.70 -7.59
N SER A 174 -24.43 -7.61 -8.35
CA SER A 174 -23.41 -7.03 -9.24
C SER A 174 -22.50 -6.02 -8.55
N MET A 175 -22.80 -5.62 -7.31
CA MET A 175 -22.03 -4.58 -6.61
C MET A 175 -20.55 -4.91 -6.41
N PRO A 176 -20.14 -6.16 -6.12
CA PRO A 176 -18.71 -6.51 -6.08
C PRO A 176 -18.01 -6.24 -7.41
N ALA A 177 -18.58 -6.66 -8.54
CA ALA A 177 -18.01 -6.44 -9.87
C ALA A 177 -17.97 -4.93 -10.25
N MET A 178 -18.96 -4.17 -9.80
CA MET A 178 -18.97 -2.71 -9.95
C MET A 178 -17.88 -2.05 -9.11
N GLN A 179 -17.60 -2.58 -7.92
CA GLN A 179 -16.53 -2.10 -7.08
C GLN A 179 -15.16 -2.39 -7.72
N ASP A 180 -14.94 -3.62 -8.20
CA ASP A 180 -13.70 -4.01 -8.88
C ASP A 180 -13.43 -3.12 -10.11
N LEU A 181 -14.47 -2.79 -10.89
CA LEU A 181 -14.35 -1.90 -12.04
C LEU A 181 -14.05 -0.46 -11.64
N TYR A 182 -14.68 0.01 -10.58
CA TYR A 182 -14.39 1.33 -10.01
C TYR A 182 -12.95 1.41 -9.52
N ASP A 183 -12.49 0.43 -8.74
CA ASP A 183 -11.13 0.40 -8.18
C ASP A 183 -10.09 0.35 -9.30
N LEU A 184 -10.31 -0.48 -10.34
CA LEU A 184 -9.48 -0.52 -11.53
C LEU A 184 -9.32 0.87 -12.18
N MET A 185 -10.41 1.59 -12.36
CA MET A 185 -10.38 2.91 -12.99
C MET A 185 -9.82 4.00 -12.08
N ASN A 186 -10.06 3.90 -10.78
CA ASN A 186 -9.58 4.85 -9.79
C ASN A 186 -8.06 4.74 -9.58
N GLU A 187 -7.55 3.51 -9.55
CA GLU A 187 -6.11 3.23 -9.42
C GLU A 187 -5.31 3.50 -10.70
N ASN A 188 -5.99 3.61 -11.86
CA ASN A 188 -5.36 3.83 -13.16
C ASN A 188 -6.01 5.02 -13.89
N PRO A 189 -5.65 6.27 -13.57
CA PRO A 189 -6.31 7.47 -14.09
C PRO A 189 -6.25 7.65 -15.62
N GLU A 190 -5.30 7.04 -16.29
CA GLU A 190 -5.11 7.09 -17.74
C GLU A 190 -6.02 6.14 -18.54
N ILE A 191 -6.63 5.14 -17.86
CA ILE A 191 -7.50 4.18 -18.52
C ILE A 191 -8.81 4.83 -18.96
N ARG A 192 -9.17 4.57 -20.22
CA ARG A 192 -10.50 4.85 -20.78
C ARG A 192 -11.14 3.55 -21.18
N ILE A 193 -12.43 3.41 -20.88
CA ILE A 193 -13.19 2.20 -21.16
C ILE A 193 -14.36 2.49 -22.10
N ARG A 194 -14.74 1.47 -22.85
CA ARG A 194 -16.03 1.41 -23.55
C ARG A 194 -16.84 0.27 -22.97
N ILE A 195 -18.03 0.59 -22.49
CA ILE A 195 -18.99 -0.37 -21.95
C ILE A 195 -19.95 -0.72 -23.08
N THR A 196 -20.03 -2.00 -23.42
CA THR A 196 -20.97 -2.48 -24.43
C THR A 196 -22.01 -3.36 -23.75
N GLY A 197 -23.26 -2.93 -23.80
CA GLY A 197 -24.40 -3.71 -23.32
C GLY A 197 -24.89 -4.67 -24.40
N HIS A 198 -25.28 -5.87 -23.99
CA HIS A 198 -25.90 -6.88 -24.83
C HIS A 198 -27.21 -7.34 -24.22
N THR A 199 -28.11 -7.82 -25.07
CA THR A 199 -29.34 -8.54 -24.70
C THR A 199 -29.38 -9.89 -25.40
N ASP A 200 -30.30 -10.74 -24.99
CA ASP A 200 -30.68 -11.91 -25.78
C ASP A 200 -31.45 -11.48 -27.04
N ASN A 201 -31.85 -12.46 -27.87
CA ASN A 201 -32.57 -12.24 -29.10
C ASN A 201 -34.12 -12.30 -28.92
N VAL A 202 -34.61 -12.16 -27.69
CA VAL A 202 -36.02 -12.16 -27.38
C VAL A 202 -36.59 -10.75 -27.46
N GLY A 203 -37.59 -10.52 -28.31
CA GLY A 203 -38.22 -9.21 -28.52
C GLY A 203 -37.90 -8.57 -29.86
N SER A 204 -38.19 -7.27 -30.02
CA SER A 204 -37.84 -6.54 -31.24
C SER A 204 -36.45 -5.96 -31.14
N ASP A 205 -35.78 -5.80 -32.27
CA ASP A 205 -34.42 -5.20 -32.34
C ASP A 205 -34.40 -3.81 -31.73
N GLU A 206 -35.43 -3.00 -31.93
CA GLU A 206 -35.52 -1.67 -31.33
C GLU A 206 -35.63 -1.69 -29.79
N ALA A 207 -36.39 -2.67 -29.24
CA ALA A 207 -36.52 -2.83 -27.80
C ALA A 207 -35.20 -3.32 -27.18
N ASN A 208 -34.56 -4.29 -27.86
CA ASN A 208 -33.26 -4.82 -27.43
C ASN A 208 -32.14 -3.78 -27.50
N GLN A 209 -32.12 -2.95 -28.55
CA GLN A 209 -31.16 -1.83 -28.66
C GLN A 209 -31.34 -0.84 -27.51
N LYS A 210 -32.58 -0.42 -27.19
CA LYS A 210 -32.83 0.48 -26.05
C LYS A 210 -32.44 -0.14 -24.69
N LEU A 211 -32.73 -1.43 -24.52
CA LEU A 211 -32.42 -2.14 -23.27
C LEU A 211 -30.92 -2.30 -23.10
N SER A 212 -30.17 -2.71 -24.12
CA SER A 212 -28.72 -2.86 -24.08
C SER A 212 -28.02 -1.51 -23.84
N GLU A 213 -28.44 -0.46 -24.52
CA GLU A 213 -27.95 0.90 -24.33
C GLU A 213 -28.25 1.42 -22.92
N GLY A 214 -29.46 1.21 -22.43
CA GLY A 214 -29.84 1.60 -21.05
C GLY A 214 -29.03 0.89 -20.00
N ARG A 215 -28.71 -0.40 -20.17
CA ARG A 215 -27.84 -1.16 -19.26
C ARG A 215 -26.41 -0.63 -19.26
N ALA A 216 -25.83 -0.38 -20.44
CA ALA A 216 -24.49 0.22 -20.55
C ALA A 216 -24.43 1.60 -19.88
N ASN A 217 -25.47 2.43 -20.08
CA ASN A 217 -25.59 3.74 -19.46
C ASN A 217 -25.71 3.64 -17.92
N SER A 218 -26.44 2.68 -17.39
CA SER A 218 -26.57 2.48 -15.93
C SER A 218 -25.22 2.19 -15.27
N VAL A 219 -24.38 1.39 -15.90
CA VAL A 219 -23.00 1.12 -15.42
C VAL A 219 -22.15 2.38 -15.48
N ARG A 220 -22.18 3.12 -16.61
CA ARG A 220 -21.47 4.39 -16.77
C ARG A 220 -21.89 5.39 -15.69
N ASP A 221 -23.18 5.58 -15.50
CA ASP A 221 -23.73 6.57 -14.59
C ASP A 221 -23.40 6.24 -13.11
N ASP A 222 -23.31 4.96 -12.76
CA ASP A 222 -22.85 4.54 -11.44
C ASP A 222 -21.38 4.87 -11.22
N LEU A 223 -20.51 4.61 -12.18
CA LEU A 223 -19.08 4.95 -12.11
C LEU A 223 -18.86 6.47 -12.01
N ILE A 224 -19.62 7.26 -12.79
CA ILE A 224 -19.57 8.74 -12.71
C ILE A 224 -20.04 9.23 -11.33
N ARG A 225 -21.08 8.65 -10.77
CA ARG A 225 -21.58 8.99 -9.43
C ARG A 225 -20.53 8.70 -8.35
N ARG A 226 -19.69 7.68 -8.54
CA ARG A 226 -18.57 7.34 -7.66
C ARG A 226 -17.34 8.21 -7.87
N GLY A 227 -17.32 9.09 -8.89
CA GLY A 227 -16.26 10.08 -9.10
C GLY A 227 -15.36 9.83 -10.31
N ILE A 228 -15.63 8.82 -11.14
CA ILE A 228 -14.89 8.64 -12.40
C ILE A 228 -15.31 9.71 -13.41
N ALA A 229 -14.34 10.36 -14.05
CA ALA A 229 -14.57 11.42 -15.02
C ALA A 229 -15.36 10.91 -16.25
N PRO A 230 -16.44 11.60 -16.68
CA PRO A 230 -17.29 11.14 -17.76
C PRO A 230 -16.57 10.89 -19.11
N GLU A 231 -15.56 11.70 -19.41
CA GLU A 231 -14.76 11.57 -20.64
C GLU A 231 -13.88 10.31 -20.70
N ARG A 232 -13.83 9.56 -19.62
CA ARG A 232 -13.13 8.27 -19.54
C ARG A 232 -14.02 7.08 -19.86
N ILE A 233 -15.35 7.28 -19.99
CA ILE A 233 -16.31 6.20 -20.13
C ILE A 233 -17.22 6.45 -21.33
N GLU A 234 -17.15 5.57 -22.32
CA GLU A 234 -18.13 5.47 -23.40
C GLU A 234 -19.10 4.34 -23.11
N ALA A 235 -20.38 4.50 -23.44
CA ALA A 235 -21.40 3.47 -23.30
C ALA A 235 -22.16 3.28 -24.61
N GLU A 236 -22.35 2.05 -25.06
CA GLU A 236 -23.09 1.70 -26.26
C GLU A 236 -23.91 0.42 -26.07
N GLY A 237 -25.07 0.30 -26.73
CA GLY A 237 -25.86 -0.92 -26.84
C GLY A 237 -25.59 -1.66 -28.14
N LYS A 238 -25.76 -2.97 -28.14
CA LYS A 238 -25.72 -3.85 -29.31
C LYS A 238 -26.80 -4.89 -29.23
#